data_d7c95de415ac42a2841f85da6a4e4038
#
_entry.id   d7c95de415ac42a2841f85da6a4e4038
#
_cell.length_a   1.000
_cell.length_b   1.000
_cell.length_c   1.000
_cell.angle_alpha   90.00
_cell.angle_beta   90.00
_cell.angle_gamma   90.00
#
_symmetry.space_group_name_H-M   'P 1'
#
loop_
_entity.id
_entity.type
_entity.pdbx_description
1 polymer ?
#
loop_
_entity_poly.entity_id
_entity_poly.type
_entity_poly.pdbx_seq_one_letter_code
_entity_poly.pdbx_strand_id
1 'polypeptide(L)'
;MVDITLMQALINALPHGARLVLVGDADQLPPVGPGNFLRDLITSHRVPTIQLTEIFRQAQQSDIVMNAHAVNAGEMPRPSGADGDFFIMKRADPASVIETVAQLCAQRLPKHYGFTPAQIQVLSPAKRHGSGTIPLNRRLQEALNPPSE
;
A
#
# COMPACT_ATOMS: atom_id res chain seq x y z
N MET A 1 11.56 3.39 -5.42
CA MET A 1 11.65 2.08 -6.13
C MET A 1 12.89 2.08 -7.05
N VAL A 2 14.06 2.11 -6.45
CA VAL A 2 15.35 2.12 -7.16
C VAL A 2 15.88 0.69 -7.18
N ASP A 3 16.05 0.13 -8.38
CA ASP A 3 16.65 -1.18 -8.58
C ASP A 3 18.19 -1.12 -8.67
N ILE A 4 18.85 -2.25 -8.79
CA ILE A 4 20.32 -2.33 -8.86
C ILE A 4 20.84 -1.58 -10.09
N THR A 5 20.18 -1.67 -11.23
CA THR A 5 20.63 -1.04 -12.48
C THR A 5 20.61 0.48 -12.37
N LEU A 6 19.52 1.02 -11.85
CA LEU A 6 19.38 2.46 -11.64
C LEU A 6 20.35 2.98 -10.59
N MET A 7 20.56 2.21 -9.50
CA MET A 7 21.53 2.57 -8.47
C MET A 7 22.96 2.55 -9.02
N GLN A 8 23.33 1.57 -9.83
CA GLN A 8 24.63 1.54 -10.49
C GLN A 8 24.86 2.77 -11.37
N ALA A 9 23.85 3.14 -12.16
CA ALA A 9 23.93 4.35 -13.00
C ALA A 9 24.10 5.63 -12.14
N LEU A 10 23.36 5.72 -11.03
CA LEU A 10 23.48 6.83 -10.08
C LEU A 10 24.90 6.91 -9.50
N ILE A 11 25.43 5.79 -8.99
CA ILE A 11 26.77 5.77 -8.38
C ILE A 11 27.85 6.16 -9.41
N ASN A 12 27.73 5.69 -10.65
CA ASN A 12 28.66 6.02 -11.72
C ASN A 12 28.61 7.51 -12.14
N ALA A 13 27.48 8.17 -11.92
CA ALA A 13 27.29 9.58 -12.22
C ALA A 13 27.74 10.52 -11.10
N LEU A 14 28.01 9.98 -9.89
CA LEU A 14 28.42 10.80 -8.76
C LEU A 14 29.89 11.25 -8.93
N PRO A 15 30.18 12.54 -8.70
CA PRO A 15 31.55 13.03 -8.71
C PRO A 15 32.35 12.48 -7.51
N HIS A 16 33.69 12.40 -7.66
CA HIS A 16 34.56 12.02 -6.57
C HIS A 16 34.36 12.93 -5.34
N GLY A 17 34.24 12.31 -4.15
CA GLY A 17 34.04 13.01 -2.90
C GLY A 17 32.60 13.39 -2.59
N ALA A 18 31.65 13.08 -3.47
CA ALA A 18 30.23 13.29 -3.19
C ALA A 18 29.76 12.42 -1.99
N ARG A 19 28.90 12.99 -1.18
CA ARG A 19 28.21 12.26 -0.12
C ARG A 19 26.81 11.86 -0.59
N LEU A 20 26.50 10.58 -0.50
CA LEU A 20 25.18 10.05 -0.83
C LEU A 20 24.44 9.68 0.45
N VAL A 21 23.25 10.23 0.64
CA VAL A 21 22.34 9.86 1.70
C VAL A 21 21.13 9.17 1.06
N LEU A 22 20.88 7.93 1.45
CA LEU A 22 19.75 7.15 0.99
C LEU A 22 18.65 7.19 2.06
N VAL A 23 17.44 7.54 1.67
CA VAL A 23 16.26 7.54 2.54
C VAL A 23 15.20 6.66 1.89
N GLY A 24 14.62 5.75 2.66
CA GLY A 24 13.59 4.86 2.14
C GLY A 24 13.04 3.95 3.23
N ASP A 25 12.19 3.04 2.81
CA ASP A 25 11.53 2.06 3.67
C ASP A 25 11.80 0.67 3.11
N ALA A 26 12.58 -0.12 3.85
CA ALA A 26 12.98 -1.46 3.45
C ALA A 26 11.84 -2.50 3.57
N ASP A 27 10.76 -2.15 4.28
CA ASP A 27 9.60 -3.01 4.50
C ASP A 27 8.52 -2.83 3.44
N GLN A 28 8.62 -1.77 2.62
CA GLN A 28 7.76 -1.59 1.46
C GLN A 28 8.09 -2.59 0.35
N LEU A 29 7.19 -2.67 -0.64
CA LEU A 29 7.37 -3.54 -1.80
C LEU A 29 8.71 -3.26 -2.50
N PRO A 30 9.45 -4.32 -2.89
CA PRO A 30 10.71 -4.17 -3.60
C PRO A 30 10.51 -3.51 -4.96
N PRO A 31 11.59 -3.03 -5.61
CA PRO A 31 11.56 -2.56 -6.97
C PRO A 31 11.01 -3.64 -7.94
N VAL A 32 10.36 -3.19 -9.03
CA VAL A 32 9.94 -4.09 -10.12
C VAL A 32 11.15 -4.61 -10.91
N GLY A 33 12.23 -3.82 -11.00
CA GLY A 33 13.50 -4.20 -11.59
C GLY A 33 14.33 -5.12 -10.68
N PRO A 34 15.50 -5.58 -11.14
CA PRO A 34 16.30 -6.58 -10.45
C PRO A 34 16.85 -6.08 -9.11
N GLY A 35 16.80 -6.95 -8.10
CA GLY A 35 17.38 -6.77 -6.77
C GLY A 35 16.59 -5.89 -5.81
N ASN A 36 16.96 -5.96 -4.54
CA ASN A 36 16.39 -5.15 -3.47
C ASN A 36 17.50 -4.32 -2.82
N PHE A 37 18.00 -3.36 -3.58
CA PHE A 37 19.21 -2.62 -3.24
C PHE A 37 19.21 -2.06 -1.81
N LEU A 38 18.13 -1.41 -1.38
CA LEU A 38 18.08 -0.79 -0.04
C LEU A 38 18.17 -1.83 1.07
N ARG A 39 17.39 -2.90 0.98
CA ARG A 39 17.41 -3.99 1.95
C ARG A 39 18.76 -4.70 1.97
N ASP A 40 19.32 -5.01 0.80
CA ASP A 40 20.60 -5.67 0.67
C ASP A 40 21.73 -4.81 1.27
N LEU A 41 21.68 -3.50 1.03
CA LEU A 41 22.65 -2.56 1.57
C LEU A 41 22.60 -2.49 3.11
N ILE A 42 21.39 -2.40 3.68
CA ILE A 42 21.17 -2.41 5.14
C ILE A 42 21.68 -3.73 5.73
N THR A 43 21.29 -4.86 5.15
CA THR A 43 21.66 -6.20 5.63
C THR A 43 23.17 -6.47 5.52
N SER A 44 23.86 -5.83 4.57
CA SER A 44 25.32 -5.97 4.41
C SER A 44 26.13 -5.37 5.54
N HIS A 45 25.56 -4.47 6.33
CA HIS A 45 26.23 -3.70 7.39
C HIS A 45 27.49 -2.96 6.92
N ARG A 46 27.60 -2.66 5.61
CA ARG A 46 28.78 -2.00 5.02
C ARG A 46 28.70 -0.48 5.06
N VAL A 47 27.53 0.06 5.31
CA VAL A 47 27.30 1.52 5.39
C VAL A 47 26.65 1.88 6.73
N PRO A 48 26.96 3.05 7.29
CA PRO A 48 26.26 3.55 8.46
C PRO A 48 24.76 3.64 8.17
N THR A 49 23.95 3.02 9.01
CA THR A 49 22.51 2.97 8.85
C THR A 49 21.83 3.44 10.13
N ILE A 50 20.86 4.34 9.99
CA ILE A 50 19.97 4.75 11.08
C ILE A 50 18.58 4.25 10.69
N GLN A 51 18.00 3.43 11.55
CA GLN A 51 16.65 2.89 11.36
C GLN A 51 15.72 3.53 12.40
N LEU A 52 14.61 4.11 11.91
CA LEU A 52 13.57 4.64 12.76
C LEU A 52 12.63 3.49 13.15
N THR A 53 12.64 3.13 14.42
CA THR A 53 11.87 1.97 14.93
C THR A 53 10.75 2.38 15.87
N GLU A 54 10.72 3.64 16.31
CA GLU A 54 9.70 4.11 17.25
C GLU A 54 8.42 4.54 16.52
N ILE A 55 7.31 3.94 16.91
CA ILE A 55 5.98 4.36 16.51
C ILE A 55 5.53 5.45 17.48
N PHE A 56 5.26 6.65 16.96
CA PHE A 56 4.74 7.74 17.79
C PHE A 56 3.46 7.31 18.50
N ARG A 57 3.29 7.78 19.76
CA ARG A 57 2.16 7.42 20.62
C ARG A 57 0.78 7.61 19.96
N GLN A 58 0.63 8.64 19.12
CA GLN A 58 -0.62 8.87 18.37
C GLN A 58 -0.87 7.78 17.31
N ALA A 59 0.18 7.29 16.65
CA ALA A 59 0.08 6.23 15.66
C ALA A 59 -0.18 4.85 16.29
N GLN A 60 0.18 4.64 17.55
CA GLN A 60 -0.13 3.41 18.29
C GLN A 60 -1.64 3.23 18.56
N GLN A 61 -2.44 4.28 18.44
CA GLN A 61 -3.89 4.22 18.56
C GLN A 61 -4.59 3.83 17.26
N SER A 62 -3.86 3.78 16.14
CA SER A 62 -4.40 3.38 14.85
C SER A 62 -4.21 1.87 14.65
N ASP A 63 -5.31 1.15 14.46
CA ASP A 63 -5.29 -0.28 14.14
C ASP A 63 -4.69 -0.52 12.74
N ILE A 64 -4.79 0.44 11.81
CA ILE A 64 -4.11 0.37 10.50
C ILE A 64 -2.60 0.28 10.71
N VAL A 65 -2.02 1.15 11.54
CA VAL A 65 -0.58 1.18 11.81
C VAL A 65 -0.13 -0.08 12.52
N MET A 66 -0.86 -0.50 13.56
CA MET A 66 -0.54 -1.71 14.31
C MET A 66 -0.63 -2.97 13.44
N ASN A 67 -1.65 -3.07 12.59
CA ASN A 67 -1.78 -4.18 11.65
C ASN A 67 -0.72 -4.17 10.55
N ALA A 68 -0.27 -3.01 10.08
CA ALA A 68 0.83 -2.92 9.13
C ALA A 68 2.12 -3.52 9.73
N HIS A 69 2.44 -3.20 10.98
CA HIS A 69 3.58 -3.81 11.67
C HIS A 69 3.42 -5.32 11.91
N ALA A 70 2.23 -5.77 12.30
CA ALA A 70 1.92 -7.19 12.47
C ALA A 70 2.12 -7.96 11.16
N VAL A 71 1.60 -7.45 10.04
CA VAL A 71 1.78 -8.07 8.72
C VAL A 71 3.26 -8.11 8.32
N ASN A 72 4.02 -7.05 8.59
CA ASN A 72 5.45 -7.03 8.30
C ASN A 72 6.23 -8.05 9.16
N ALA A 73 5.78 -8.31 10.39
CA ALA A 73 6.31 -9.37 11.25
C ALA A 73 5.83 -10.79 10.86
N GLY A 74 4.98 -10.92 9.84
CA GLY A 74 4.40 -12.20 9.40
C GLY A 74 3.19 -12.65 10.22
N GLU A 75 2.60 -11.76 11.01
CA GLU A 75 1.42 -12.02 11.81
C GLU A 75 0.14 -11.70 11.02
N MET A 76 -0.96 -12.35 11.41
CA MET A 76 -2.26 -12.08 10.81
C MET A 76 -2.84 -10.77 11.35
N PRO A 77 -3.33 -9.87 10.46
CA PRO A 77 -3.97 -8.64 10.89
C PRO A 77 -5.29 -8.93 11.63
N ARG A 78 -5.62 -8.07 12.58
CA ARG A 78 -6.83 -8.17 13.40
C ARG A 78 -7.78 -7.03 13.05
N PRO A 79 -9.08 -7.31 12.79
CA PRO A 79 -10.05 -6.25 12.56
C PRO A 79 -10.25 -5.42 13.83
N SER A 80 -10.49 -4.14 13.66
CA SER A 80 -10.89 -3.25 14.75
C SER A 80 -12.27 -3.56 15.31
N GLY A 81 -12.54 -3.03 16.50
CA GLY A 81 -13.91 -2.88 17.00
C GLY A 81 -14.74 -1.85 16.21
N ALA A 82 -15.93 -1.52 16.71
CA ALA A 82 -16.88 -0.64 16.01
C ALA A 82 -16.33 0.77 15.73
N ASP A 83 -15.49 1.29 16.63
CA ASP A 83 -14.95 2.65 16.57
C ASP A 83 -13.51 2.70 16.00
N GLY A 84 -13.00 1.58 15.45
CA GLY A 84 -11.65 1.52 14.90
C GLY A 84 -11.55 1.98 13.45
N ASP A 85 -10.34 1.86 12.91
CA ASP A 85 -9.99 2.34 11.57
C ASP A 85 -9.60 1.23 10.58
N PHE A 86 -9.59 -0.06 11.02
CA PHE A 86 -9.19 -1.20 10.20
C PHE A 86 -10.25 -2.30 10.17
N PHE A 87 -10.83 -2.57 9.00
CA PHE A 87 -11.93 -3.54 8.85
C PHE A 87 -11.59 -4.64 7.85
N ILE A 88 -11.96 -5.88 8.17
CA ILE A 88 -11.79 -7.04 7.29
C ILE A 88 -13.16 -7.58 6.92
N MET A 89 -13.45 -7.60 5.61
CA MET A 89 -14.69 -8.14 5.06
C MET A 89 -14.39 -9.35 4.18
N LYS A 90 -14.61 -10.56 4.69
CA LYS A 90 -14.40 -11.80 3.92
C LYS A 90 -15.51 -11.98 2.88
N ARG A 91 -15.14 -12.36 1.65
CA ARG A 91 -16.04 -12.69 0.55
C ARG A 91 -15.57 -14.00 -0.09
N ALA A 92 -16.51 -14.83 -0.50
CA ALA A 92 -16.24 -16.17 -1.00
C ALA A 92 -15.76 -16.19 -2.46
N ASP A 93 -16.18 -15.19 -3.26
CA ASP A 93 -15.93 -15.16 -4.69
C ASP A 93 -15.62 -13.74 -5.19
N PRO A 94 -14.95 -13.62 -6.35
CA PRO A 94 -14.56 -12.33 -6.92
C PRO A 94 -15.73 -11.39 -7.24
N ALA A 95 -16.89 -11.92 -7.63
CA ALA A 95 -18.03 -11.10 -7.98
C ALA A 95 -18.60 -10.38 -6.74
N SER A 96 -18.71 -11.10 -5.62
CA SER A 96 -19.13 -10.51 -4.34
C SER A 96 -18.10 -9.53 -3.77
N VAL A 97 -16.80 -9.69 -4.06
CA VAL A 97 -15.78 -8.68 -3.74
C VAL A 97 -16.04 -7.39 -4.53
N ILE A 98 -16.19 -7.49 -5.85
CA ILE A 98 -16.40 -6.35 -6.74
C ILE A 98 -17.67 -5.57 -6.33
N GLU A 99 -18.77 -6.28 -6.10
CA GLU A 99 -20.03 -5.64 -5.70
C GLU A 99 -19.92 -4.98 -4.32
N THR A 100 -19.24 -5.64 -3.36
CA THR A 100 -18.98 -5.04 -2.04
C THR A 100 -18.19 -3.75 -2.14
N VAL A 101 -17.12 -3.74 -2.97
CA VAL A 101 -16.30 -2.54 -3.19
C VAL A 101 -17.12 -1.42 -3.83
N ALA A 102 -17.93 -1.74 -4.85
CA ALA A 102 -18.80 -0.75 -5.49
C ALA A 102 -19.80 -0.13 -4.50
N GLN A 103 -20.43 -0.94 -3.66
CA GLN A 103 -21.35 -0.46 -2.61
C GLN A 103 -20.64 0.38 -1.53
N LEU A 104 -19.43 -0.02 -1.15
CA LEU A 104 -18.62 0.77 -0.21
C LEU A 104 -18.33 2.16 -0.77
N CYS A 105 -17.85 2.24 -2.02
CA CYS A 105 -17.47 3.51 -2.64
C CYS A 105 -18.66 4.40 -2.98
N ALA A 106 -19.76 3.81 -3.47
CA ALA A 106 -20.91 4.59 -3.94
C ALA A 106 -21.87 5.00 -2.83
N GLN A 107 -21.98 4.20 -1.77
CA GLN A 107 -23.05 4.38 -0.78
C GLN A 107 -22.59 4.36 0.66
N ARG A 108 -21.89 3.29 1.10
CA ARG A 108 -21.68 3.04 2.53
C ARG A 108 -20.70 4.01 3.15
N LEU A 109 -19.53 4.20 2.57
CA LEU A 109 -18.51 5.14 3.07
C LEU A 109 -18.97 6.60 2.94
N PRO A 110 -19.55 7.04 1.80
CA PRO A 110 -20.16 8.36 1.72
C PRO A 110 -21.22 8.61 2.79
N LYS A 111 -22.13 7.67 3.00
CA LYS A 111 -23.22 7.82 3.97
C LYS A 111 -22.72 7.85 5.43
N HIS A 112 -21.72 7.04 5.76
CA HIS A 112 -21.25 6.87 7.13
C HIS A 112 -20.21 7.90 7.54
N TYR A 113 -19.26 8.21 6.66
CA TYR A 113 -18.13 9.11 6.94
C TYR A 113 -18.22 10.47 6.24
N GLY A 114 -19.19 10.66 5.35
CA GLY A 114 -19.29 11.87 4.53
C GLY A 114 -18.22 11.96 3.42
N PHE A 115 -17.52 10.87 3.10
CA PHE A 115 -16.51 10.88 2.05
C PHE A 115 -17.15 11.03 0.67
N THR A 116 -16.53 11.82 -0.18
CA THR A 116 -16.82 11.79 -1.61
C THR A 116 -16.09 10.61 -2.27
N PRO A 117 -16.59 10.07 -3.40
CA PRO A 117 -15.89 9.00 -4.12
C PRO A 117 -14.44 9.34 -4.47
N ALA A 118 -14.12 10.60 -4.73
CA ALA A 118 -12.77 11.08 -5.02
C ALA A 118 -11.78 10.96 -3.83
N GLN A 119 -12.30 10.83 -2.61
CA GLN A 119 -11.50 10.66 -1.41
C GLN A 119 -11.28 9.18 -1.05
N ILE A 120 -11.85 8.24 -1.84
CA ILE A 120 -11.76 6.82 -1.58
C ILE A 120 -10.82 6.18 -2.59
N GLN A 121 -9.72 5.59 -2.12
CA GLN A 121 -8.77 4.87 -2.96
C GLN A 121 -9.00 3.36 -2.86
N VAL A 122 -9.22 2.71 -4.01
CA VAL A 122 -9.32 1.25 -4.11
C VAL A 122 -8.01 0.67 -4.63
N LEU A 123 -7.45 -0.29 -3.91
CA LEU A 123 -6.24 -1.01 -4.29
C LEU A 123 -6.57 -2.48 -4.55
N SER A 124 -5.95 -3.07 -5.57
CA SER A 124 -6.06 -4.49 -5.89
C SER A 124 -4.69 -5.05 -6.27
N PRO A 125 -4.33 -6.26 -5.79
CA PRO A 125 -3.06 -6.89 -6.12
C PRO A 125 -3.01 -7.43 -7.56
N ALA A 126 -4.16 -7.59 -8.22
CA ALA A 126 -4.27 -8.14 -9.56
C ALA A 126 -4.75 -7.10 -10.58
N LYS A 127 -4.41 -7.31 -11.87
CA LYS A 127 -4.87 -6.43 -12.96
C LYS A 127 -6.09 -6.99 -13.68
N ARG A 128 -6.05 -8.24 -14.13
CA ARG A 128 -7.02 -8.80 -15.11
C ARG A 128 -8.03 -9.78 -14.52
N HIS A 129 -7.64 -10.61 -13.56
CA HIS A 129 -8.43 -11.75 -13.10
C HIS A 129 -9.13 -11.49 -11.77
N GLY A 130 -10.23 -12.19 -11.53
CA GLY A 130 -10.97 -12.11 -10.28
C GLY A 130 -11.46 -10.70 -9.99
N SER A 131 -11.09 -10.17 -8.83
CA SER A 131 -11.34 -8.78 -8.40
C SER A 131 -10.18 -7.84 -8.75
N GLY A 132 -9.55 -8.01 -9.91
CA GLY A 132 -8.48 -7.15 -10.40
C GLY A 132 -8.96 -5.74 -10.77
N THR A 133 -7.99 -4.83 -11.04
CA THR A 133 -8.31 -3.42 -11.31
C THR A 133 -9.21 -3.23 -12.54
N ILE A 134 -9.11 -4.08 -13.57
CA ILE A 134 -9.96 -3.95 -14.78
C ILE A 134 -11.45 -4.21 -14.47
N PRO A 135 -11.84 -5.37 -13.90
CA PRO A 135 -13.25 -5.59 -13.55
C PRO A 135 -13.75 -4.63 -12.47
N LEU A 136 -12.93 -4.26 -11.49
CA LEU A 136 -13.28 -3.25 -10.50
C LEU A 136 -13.57 -1.89 -11.13
N ASN A 137 -12.70 -1.41 -12.02
CA ASN A 137 -12.90 -0.13 -12.70
C ASN A 137 -14.18 -0.10 -13.53
N ARG A 138 -14.50 -1.20 -14.25
CA ARG A 138 -15.76 -1.29 -15.00
C ARG A 138 -16.95 -1.11 -14.08
N ARG A 139 -16.99 -1.86 -12.99
CA ARG A 139 -18.11 -1.81 -12.04
C ARG A 139 -18.21 -0.48 -11.29
N LEU A 140 -17.08 0.11 -10.91
CA LEU A 140 -17.02 1.44 -10.30
C LEU A 140 -17.44 2.54 -11.27
N GLN A 141 -17.05 2.47 -12.55
CA GLN A 141 -17.50 3.38 -13.59
C GLN A 141 -19.03 3.39 -13.72
N GLU A 142 -19.65 2.21 -13.76
CA GLU A 142 -21.11 2.08 -13.82
C GLU A 142 -21.81 2.65 -12.58
N ALA A 143 -21.19 2.49 -11.40
CA ALA A 143 -21.79 2.91 -10.14
C ALA A 143 -21.61 4.41 -9.82
N LEU A 144 -20.48 4.98 -10.22
CA LEU A 144 -20.08 6.34 -9.81
C LEU A 144 -20.19 7.37 -10.94
N ASN A 145 -20.06 6.94 -12.19
CA ASN A 145 -20.11 7.80 -13.35
C ASN A 145 -20.77 7.05 -14.53
N PRO A 146 -22.08 6.76 -14.43
CA PRO A 146 -22.81 6.12 -15.51
C PRO A 146 -22.78 6.99 -16.78
N PRO A 147 -22.92 6.40 -17.98
CA PRO A 147 -23.03 7.17 -19.22
C PRO A 147 -24.18 8.18 -19.10
N SER A 148 -23.96 9.42 -19.53
CA SER A 148 -25.06 10.37 -19.73
C SER A 148 -25.94 9.88 -20.88
N GLU A 149 -27.27 9.91 -20.70
CA GLU A 149 -28.26 9.69 -21.75
C GLU A 149 -28.07 10.70 -22.91
#